data_b0ba3b0c8964efaaa6a42f0168a86d44
#
_entry.id   b0ba3b0c8964efaaa6a42f0168a86d44
#
_cell.length_a   1.000
_cell.length_b   1.000
_cell.length_c   1.000
_cell.angle_alpha   90.00
_cell.angle_beta   90.00
_cell.angle_gamma   90.00
#
_symmetry.space_group_name_H-M   'P 1'
#
loop_
_entity.id
_entity.type
_entity.pdbx_description
1 polymer ?
#
loop_
_entity_poly.entity_id
_entity_poly.type
_entity_poly.pdbx_seq_one_letter_code
_entity_poly.pdbx_strand_id
1 'polypeptide(L)'
;VFDEELDGYKGPTKIFRSQEFYETDASRDFVRGYTFEIFRGQAPVAAALTGLQRGRIPWGAGHHQAFRELFKHTAGMVAACEDLPEEHNQVTLHPDLKDSDGIPAPKIDYTMSDNSLKMMDHAIAKGTEVLQAAGAKEIYSEAPISNGGWHLLGTARMGTEPKTSVVNEWGRSHDVKNLFIVDGSIFVTSAGVNPTRTIQALALYVAEQMKQRLANLFD
;
A
#
# COMPACT_ATOMS: atom_id res chain seq x y z
N VAL A 1 18.08 -13.26 -6.00
CA VAL A 1 18.68 -13.76 -7.24
C VAL A 1 18.94 -15.27 -7.09
N PHE A 2 18.68 -16.01 -8.13
CA PHE A 2 18.82 -17.47 -8.21
C PHE A 2 19.75 -17.86 -9.35
N ASP A 3 20.46 -19.00 -9.21
CA ASP A 3 21.30 -19.54 -10.29
C ASP A 3 20.47 -20.04 -11.47
N GLU A 4 19.28 -20.57 -11.17
CA GLU A 4 18.36 -21.14 -12.16
C GLU A 4 17.57 -20.05 -12.89
N GLU A 5 17.25 -20.29 -14.15
CA GLU A 5 16.33 -19.42 -14.91
C GLU A 5 14.90 -19.66 -14.46
N LEU A 6 14.27 -18.64 -13.88
CA LEU A 6 12.92 -18.72 -13.33
C LEU A 6 11.80 -18.42 -14.33
N ASP A 7 12.14 -17.82 -15.48
CA ASP A 7 11.22 -17.43 -16.57
C ASP A 7 9.93 -16.71 -16.09
N GLY A 8 10.06 -16.01 -14.97
CA GLY A 8 8.96 -15.48 -14.18
C GLY A 8 8.15 -14.35 -14.83
N TYR A 9 8.60 -13.82 -15.98
CA TYR A 9 7.90 -12.78 -16.71
C TYR A 9 6.79 -13.34 -17.65
N LYS A 10 6.74 -14.65 -17.85
CA LYS A 10 5.67 -15.32 -18.61
C LYS A 10 4.49 -15.66 -17.69
N GLY A 11 3.30 -15.21 -18.02
CA GLY A 11 2.10 -15.42 -17.23
C GLY A 11 1.90 -14.37 -16.11
N PRO A 12 1.04 -14.64 -15.11
CA PRO A 12 0.75 -13.69 -14.04
C PRO A 12 1.99 -13.45 -13.16
N THR A 13 2.26 -12.18 -12.88
CA THR A 13 3.42 -11.75 -12.09
C THR A 13 3.27 -12.06 -10.60
N LYS A 14 2.04 -12.02 -10.07
CA LYS A 14 1.70 -12.35 -8.68
C LYS A 14 0.89 -13.64 -8.68
N ILE A 15 1.38 -14.67 -7.98
CA ILE A 15 0.77 -16.00 -8.03
C ILE A 15 0.24 -16.43 -6.68
N PHE A 16 0.99 -16.17 -5.62
CA PHE A 16 0.70 -16.63 -4.28
C PHE A 16 0.69 -15.48 -3.29
N ARG A 17 -0.11 -15.65 -2.24
CA ARG A 17 -0.10 -14.85 -1.04
C ARG A 17 0.09 -15.75 0.17
N SER A 18 0.77 -15.24 1.18
CA SER A 18 0.79 -15.84 2.51
C SER A 18 0.23 -14.85 3.51
N GLN A 19 -0.69 -15.32 4.33
CA GLN A 19 -1.29 -14.57 5.45
C GLN A 19 -0.82 -15.11 6.81
N GLU A 20 0.28 -15.85 6.83
CA GLU A 20 0.86 -16.43 8.06
C GLU A 20 1.07 -15.40 9.17
N PHE A 21 1.41 -14.17 8.78
CA PHE A 21 1.70 -13.09 9.72
C PHE A 21 0.62 -12.00 9.73
N TYR A 22 -0.60 -12.32 9.32
CA TYR A 22 -1.67 -11.34 9.18
C TYR A 22 -2.29 -10.94 10.50
N GLU A 23 -2.55 -11.92 11.38
CA GLU A 23 -3.19 -11.68 12.67
C GLU A 23 -2.20 -11.12 13.70
N THR A 24 -2.72 -10.36 14.66
CA THR A 24 -1.93 -9.92 15.82
C THR A 24 -1.48 -11.13 16.64
N ASP A 25 -0.20 -11.20 16.95
CA ASP A 25 0.40 -12.25 17.77
C ASP A 25 1.14 -11.61 18.94
N ALA A 26 0.78 -11.99 20.16
CA ALA A 26 1.36 -11.43 21.37
C ALA A 26 2.86 -11.72 21.55
N SER A 27 3.42 -12.68 20.83
CA SER A 27 4.85 -12.97 20.82
C SER A 27 5.67 -12.01 19.95
N ARG A 28 5.00 -11.22 19.10
CA ARG A 28 5.62 -10.21 18.24
C ARG A 28 5.60 -8.84 18.92
N ASP A 29 6.61 -8.05 18.66
CA ASP A 29 6.80 -6.70 19.23
C ASP A 29 6.03 -5.61 18.46
N PHE A 30 4.92 -5.99 17.81
CA PHE A 30 4.00 -5.11 17.09
C PHE A 30 2.58 -5.70 17.08
N VAL A 31 1.59 -4.84 16.91
CA VAL A 31 0.18 -5.24 16.73
C VAL A 31 -0.20 -5.22 15.24
N ARG A 32 -1.27 -5.93 14.88
CA ARG A 32 -1.67 -6.19 13.50
C ARG A 32 -0.67 -7.07 12.77
N GLY A 33 -0.66 -7.03 11.44
CA GLY A 33 0.20 -7.90 10.66
C GLY A 33 0.31 -7.49 9.20
N TYR A 34 0.74 -8.43 8.39
CA TYR A 34 0.98 -8.20 6.97
C TYR A 34 0.71 -9.45 6.13
N THR A 35 0.48 -9.22 4.84
CA THR A 35 0.37 -10.27 3.84
C THR A 35 1.59 -10.24 2.93
N PHE A 36 2.22 -11.38 2.70
CA PHE A 36 3.19 -11.52 1.63
C PHE A 36 2.51 -11.74 0.29
N GLU A 37 2.94 -10.99 -0.72
CA GLU A 37 2.66 -11.25 -2.13
C GLU A 37 3.94 -11.73 -2.81
N ILE A 38 3.90 -12.88 -3.48
CA ILE A 38 5.06 -13.49 -4.13
C ILE A 38 5.08 -13.12 -5.61
N PHE A 39 6.20 -12.57 -6.06
CA PHE A 39 6.45 -12.16 -7.43
C PHE A 39 7.41 -13.13 -8.11
N ARG A 40 7.06 -13.59 -9.30
CA ARG A 40 7.89 -14.51 -10.09
C ARG A 40 9.04 -13.84 -10.84
N GLY A 41 9.06 -12.54 -10.90
CA GLY A 41 10.00 -11.75 -11.68
C GLY A 41 9.32 -10.59 -12.38
N GLN A 42 10.06 -9.86 -13.18
CA GLN A 42 9.62 -8.65 -13.86
C GLN A 42 9.76 -8.79 -15.38
N ALA A 43 8.91 -8.06 -16.12
CA ALA A 43 9.07 -7.90 -17.56
C ALA A 43 10.40 -7.17 -17.89
N PRO A 44 10.97 -7.35 -19.10
CA PRO A 44 12.33 -6.88 -19.42
C PRO A 44 12.56 -5.39 -19.12
N VAL A 45 11.63 -4.53 -19.54
CA VAL A 45 11.75 -3.08 -19.33
C VAL A 45 11.71 -2.74 -17.83
N ALA A 46 10.79 -3.34 -17.08
CA ALA A 46 10.69 -3.13 -15.64
C ALA A 46 11.94 -3.64 -14.90
N ALA A 47 12.48 -4.79 -15.29
CA ALA A 47 13.71 -5.34 -14.73
C ALA A 47 14.92 -4.41 -14.99
N ALA A 48 15.05 -3.88 -16.21
CA ALA A 48 16.10 -2.95 -16.56
C ALA A 48 16.00 -1.64 -15.77
N LEU A 49 14.82 -1.01 -15.74
CA LEU A 49 14.60 0.25 -15.02
C LEU A 49 14.80 0.09 -13.51
N THR A 50 14.23 -0.95 -12.91
CA THR A 50 14.42 -1.22 -11.48
C THR A 50 15.88 -1.53 -11.16
N GLY A 51 16.55 -2.28 -12.03
CA GLY A 51 17.99 -2.56 -11.89
C GLY A 51 18.85 -1.30 -11.92
N LEU A 52 18.57 -0.38 -12.84
CA LEU A 52 19.23 0.92 -12.93
C LEU A 52 18.97 1.78 -11.69
N GLN A 53 17.70 1.93 -11.30
CA GLN A 53 17.30 2.75 -10.14
C GLN A 53 17.92 2.28 -8.83
N ARG A 54 18.11 0.97 -8.70
CA ARG A 54 18.71 0.34 -7.50
C ARG A 54 20.22 0.12 -7.61
N GLY A 55 20.86 0.62 -8.66
CA GLY A 55 22.30 0.49 -8.86
C GLY A 55 22.78 -0.95 -9.14
N ARG A 56 21.88 -1.86 -9.53
CA ARG A 56 22.20 -3.26 -9.85
C ARG A 56 22.63 -3.44 -11.29
N ILE A 57 22.13 -2.62 -12.17
CA ILE A 57 22.50 -2.56 -13.56
C ILE A 57 23.22 -1.23 -13.77
N PRO A 58 24.47 -1.20 -14.20
CA PRO A 58 25.19 0.03 -14.43
C PRO A 58 24.62 0.79 -15.64
N TRP A 59 24.72 2.11 -15.61
CA TRP A 59 24.49 2.91 -16.79
C TRP A 59 25.72 2.86 -17.71
N GLY A 60 25.53 2.52 -18.98
CA GLY A 60 26.62 2.48 -19.97
C GLY A 60 27.32 1.12 -20.06
N ALA A 61 28.64 1.08 -19.98
CA ALA A 61 29.43 -0.14 -20.17
C ALA A 61 29.05 -1.21 -19.12
N GLY A 62 28.88 -2.46 -19.56
CA GLY A 62 28.45 -3.57 -18.72
C GLY A 62 26.93 -3.71 -18.52
N HIS A 63 26.13 -2.74 -18.98
CA HIS A 63 24.66 -2.76 -18.82
C HIS A 63 24.03 -4.08 -19.32
N HIS A 64 24.37 -4.49 -20.51
CA HIS A 64 23.78 -5.71 -21.11
C HIS A 64 24.20 -6.98 -20.38
N GLN A 65 25.41 -7.04 -19.87
CA GLN A 65 25.88 -8.19 -19.09
C GLN A 65 25.12 -8.25 -17.76
N ALA A 66 25.12 -7.18 -16.98
CA ALA A 66 24.41 -7.12 -15.70
C ALA A 66 22.90 -7.37 -15.86
N PHE A 67 22.28 -6.87 -16.95
CA PHE A 67 20.89 -7.18 -17.26
C PHE A 67 20.66 -8.68 -17.47
N ARG A 68 21.51 -9.37 -18.22
CA ARG A 68 21.37 -10.81 -18.47
C ARG A 68 21.56 -11.65 -17.21
N GLU A 69 22.41 -11.23 -16.30
CA GLU A 69 22.66 -11.90 -15.02
C GLU A 69 21.47 -11.78 -14.06
N LEU A 70 20.70 -10.70 -14.16
CA LEU A 70 19.53 -10.47 -13.31
C LEU A 70 18.22 -10.89 -13.95
N PHE A 71 18.05 -10.61 -15.25
CA PHE A 71 16.80 -10.89 -15.96
C PHE A 71 16.55 -12.39 -16.03
N LYS A 72 15.35 -12.80 -15.63
CA LYS A 72 14.91 -14.19 -15.45
C LYS A 72 15.53 -14.97 -14.27
N HIS A 73 16.41 -14.35 -13.50
CA HIS A 73 17.02 -14.98 -12.33
C HIS A 73 16.51 -14.39 -11.01
N THR A 74 15.49 -13.57 -11.06
CA THR A 74 14.93 -12.91 -9.87
C THR A 74 13.51 -13.35 -9.57
N ALA A 75 13.25 -13.63 -8.31
CA ALA A 75 11.92 -13.67 -7.71
C ALA A 75 11.94 -12.79 -6.46
N GLY A 76 10.77 -12.41 -5.98
CA GLY A 76 10.68 -11.54 -4.82
C GLY A 76 9.40 -11.70 -4.03
N MET A 77 9.38 -11.07 -2.89
CA MET A 77 8.22 -10.96 -2.02
C MET A 77 8.02 -9.50 -1.65
N VAL A 78 6.76 -9.08 -1.57
CA VAL A 78 6.37 -7.78 -1.02
C VAL A 78 5.46 -8.02 0.16
N ALA A 79 5.75 -7.39 1.29
CA ALA A 79 4.87 -7.37 2.43
C ALA A 79 3.96 -6.14 2.36
N ALA A 80 2.65 -6.37 2.36
CA ALA A 80 1.66 -5.33 2.58
C ALA A 80 1.40 -5.25 4.08
N CYS A 81 2.12 -4.35 4.74
CA CYS A 81 2.01 -4.12 6.18
C CYS A 81 0.81 -3.23 6.49
N GLU A 82 0.07 -3.58 7.56
CA GLU A 82 -1.02 -2.75 8.03
C GLU A 82 -0.46 -1.55 8.81
N ASP A 83 -0.70 -0.35 8.28
CA ASP A 83 -0.33 0.89 8.95
C ASP A 83 -1.47 1.35 9.86
N LEU A 84 -1.15 1.66 11.12
CA LEU A 84 -2.14 2.14 12.09
C LEU A 84 -2.49 3.61 11.83
N PRO A 85 -3.75 4.01 12.06
CA PRO A 85 -4.11 5.41 12.00
C PRO A 85 -3.48 6.19 13.16
N GLU A 86 -2.82 7.28 12.85
CA GLU A 86 -2.16 8.18 13.81
C GLU A 86 -2.73 9.60 13.64
N GLU A 87 -3.06 10.29 14.75
CA GLU A 87 -3.67 11.62 14.68
C GLU A 87 -2.75 12.68 14.06
N HIS A 88 -1.45 12.52 14.17
CA HIS A 88 -0.49 13.45 13.57
C HIS A 88 -0.32 13.29 12.06
N ASN A 89 -0.76 12.17 11.49
CA ASN A 89 -0.76 11.94 10.05
C ASN A 89 -1.97 12.61 9.42
N GLN A 90 -1.75 13.75 8.76
CA GLN A 90 -2.81 14.63 8.28
C GLN A 90 -2.57 15.14 6.87
N VAL A 91 -3.66 15.41 6.17
CA VAL A 91 -3.67 16.22 4.97
C VAL A 91 -4.29 17.57 5.31
N THR A 92 -3.51 18.64 5.18
CA THR A 92 -3.94 20.01 5.44
C THR A 92 -3.80 20.85 4.18
N LEU A 93 -4.24 22.09 4.22
CA LEU A 93 -4.03 23.05 3.13
C LEU A 93 -2.67 23.76 3.30
N HIS A 94 -1.92 23.85 2.19
CA HIS A 94 -0.65 24.58 2.22
C HIS A 94 -0.91 26.09 2.40
N PRO A 95 -0.20 26.77 3.30
CA PRO A 95 -0.47 28.19 3.58
C PRO A 95 -0.21 29.11 2.38
N ASP A 96 0.81 28.81 1.58
CA ASP A 96 1.31 29.71 0.53
C ASP A 96 1.12 29.17 -0.89
N LEU A 97 1.23 27.85 -1.09
CA LEU A 97 1.12 27.25 -2.43
C LEU A 97 -0.33 27.15 -2.86
N LYS A 98 -0.60 27.64 -4.06
CA LYS A 98 -1.93 27.60 -4.71
C LYS A 98 -1.77 27.20 -6.18
N ASP A 99 -2.82 26.67 -6.75
CA ASP A 99 -2.93 26.49 -8.19
C ASP A 99 -3.27 27.79 -8.94
N SER A 100 -3.46 27.70 -10.26
CA SER A 100 -3.82 28.85 -11.11
C SER A 100 -5.17 29.48 -10.76
N ASP A 101 -6.06 28.75 -10.12
CA ASP A 101 -7.41 29.22 -9.73
C ASP A 101 -7.45 29.74 -8.28
N GLY A 102 -6.29 29.74 -7.59
CA GLY A 102 -6.15 30.21 -6.23
C GLY A 102 -6.53 29.18 -5.16
N ILE A 103 -6.73 27.91 -5.54
CA ILE A 103 -7.05 26.82 -4.63
C ILE A 103 -5.77 26.40 -3.91
N PRO A 104 -5.75 26.35 -2.56
CA PRO A 104 -4.57 25.92 -1.80
C PRO A 104 -4.17 24.49 -2.12
N ALA A 105 -2.87 24.25 -2.30
CA ALA A 105 -2.34 22.91 -2.51
C ALA A 105 -2.51 22.04 -1.25
N PRO A 106 -2.69 20.72 -1.38
CA PRO A 106 -2.66 19.83 -0.23
C PRO A 106 -1.24 19.75 0.35
N LYS A 107 -1.14 19.80 1.68
CA LYS A 107 0.07 19.54 2.44
C LYS A 107 -0.12 18.21 3.18
N ILE A 108 0.77 17.28 2.95
CA ILE A 108 0.74 15.95 3.57
C ILE A 108 1.81 15.91 4.66
N ASP A 109 1.38 15.75 5.89
CA ASP A 109 2.25 15.48 7.05
C ASP A 109 2.07 14.00 7.41
N TYR A 110 3.14 13.22 7.21
CA TYR A 110 3.12 11.78 7.48
C TYR A 110 4.42 11.33 8.15
N THR A 111 4.28 10.60 9.24
CA THR A 111 5.38 9.93 9.93
C THR A 111 4.97 8.50 10.23
N MET A 112 5.82 7.56 9.86
CA MET A 112 5.59 6.14 10.10
C MET A 112 5.73 5.83 11.59
N SER A 113 4.80 5.04 12.14
CA SER A 113 4.83 4.65 13.54
C SER A 113 5.93 3.62 13.84
N ASP A 114 6.36 3.56 15.09
CA ASP A 114 7.28 2.50 15.57
C ASP A 114 6.69 1.10 15.35
N ASN A 115 5.37 0.95 15.44
CA ASN A 115 4.68 -0.29 15.16
C ASN A 115 4.90 -0.74 13.71
N SER A 116 4.75 0.19 12.77
CA SER A 116 4.93 -0.10 11.33
C SER A 116 6.41 -0.40 11.01
N LEU A 117 7.35 0.30 11.64
CA LEU A 117 8.79 0.04 11.48
C LEU A 117 9.16 -1.36 11.95
N LYS A 118 8.75 -1.76 13.16
CA LYS A 118 8.98 -3.10 13.72
C LYS A 118 8.34 -4.20 12.86
N MET A 119 7.14 -3.96 12.35
CA MET A 119 6.44 -4.89 11.46
C MET A 119 7.21 -5.08 10.15
N MET A 120 7.75 -4.02 9.57
CA MET A 120 8.57 -4.10 8.35
C MET A 120 9.88 -4.84 8.59
N ASP A 121 10.57 -4.60 9.70
CA ASP A 121 11.80 -5.32 10.06
C ASP A 121 11.53 -6.82 10.21
N HIS A 122 10.44 -7.19 10.87
CA HIS A 122 10.00 -8.58 10.97
C HIS A 122 9.67 -9.18 9.59
N ALA A 123 8.98 -8.43 8.73
CA ALA A 123 8.64 -8.89 7.39
C ALA A 123 9.90 -9.10 6.52
N ILE A 124 10.91 -8.22 6.60
CA ILE A 124 12.20 -8.39 5.94
C ILE A 124 12.90 -9.66 6.44
N ALA A 125 12.96 -9.86 7.75
CA ALA A 125 13.59 -11.05 8.32
C ALA A 125 12.91 -12.33 7.83
N LYS A 126 11.57 -12.41 7.90
CA LYS A 126 10.81 -13.58 7.45
C LYS A 126 10.85 -13.80 5.94
N GLY A 127 10.79 -12.73 5.15
CA GLY A 127 10.97 -12.81 3.70
C GLY A 127 12.38 -13.31 3.32
N THR A 128 13.39 -12.89 4.05
CA THR A 128 14.78 -13.34 3.88
C THR A 128 14.91 -14.84 4.18
N GLU A 129 14.36 -15.32 5.30
CA GLU A 129 14.35 -16.75 5.68
C GLU A 129 13.72 -17.60 4.55
N VAL A 130 12.56 -17.17 4.03
CA VAL A 130 11.87 -17.89 2.95
C VAL A 130 12.70 -17.93 1.68
N LEU A 131 13.26 -16.80 1.25
CA LEU A 131 14.05 -16.74 0.03
C LEU A 131 15.35 -17.54 0.16
N GLN A 132 16.01 -17.56 1.33
CA GLN A 132 17.17 -18.40 1.62
C GLN A 132 16.79 -19.90 1.54
N ALA A 133 15.71 -20.29 2.18
CA ALA A 133 15.22 -21.67 2.12
C ALA A 133 14.83 -22.11 0.69
N ALA A 134 14.41 -21.16 -0.16
CA ALA A 134 14.16 -21.38 -1.58
C ALA A 134 15.42 -21.46 -2.45
N GLY A 135 16.61 -21.25 -1.88
CA GLY A 135 17.89 -21.33 -2.62
C GLY A 135 18.35 -20.03 -3.24
N ALA A 136 17.85 -18.87 -2.81
CA ALA A 136 18.36 -17.59 -3.28
C ALA A 136 19.82 -17.41 -2.91
N LYS A 137 20.66 -17.00 -3.87
CA LYS A 137 22.09 -16.72 -3.71
C LYS A 137 22.36 -15.32 -3.16
N GLU A 138 21.57 -14.38 -3.65
CA GLU A 138 21.64 -12.99 -3.21
C GLU A 138 20.23 -12.51 -2.88
N ILE A 139 20.12 -11.79 -1.78
CA ILE A 139 18.84 -11.22 -1.32
C ILE A 139 19.03 -9.72 -1.12
N TYR A 140 18.10 -8.97 -1.66
CA TYR A 140 18.02 -7.52 -1.53
C TYR A 140 16.70 -7.15 -0.90
N SER A 141 16.73 -6.33 0.13
CA SER A 141 15.55 -5.83 0.80
C SER A 141 15.49 -4.31 0.75
N GLU A 142 14.28 -3.78 0.74
CA GLU A 142 13.98 -2.36 0.78
C GLU A 142 12.70 -2.15 1.59
N ALA A 143 12.76 -1.33 2.62
CA ALA A 143 11.60 -0.89 3.38
C ALA A 143 11.83 0.54 3.91
N PRO A 144 10.85 1.43 3.76
CA PRO A 144 9.68 1.25 2.90
C PRO A 144 10.05 1.20 1.42
N ILE A 145 9.21 0.56 0.61
CA ILE A 145 9.40 0.57 -0.85
C ILE A 145 9.22 2.00 -1.36
N SER A 146 10.21 2.54 -2.06
CA SER A 146 10.11 3.84 -2.72
C SER A 146 8.91 3.87 -3.66
N ASN A 147 8.08 4.91 -3.56
CA ASN A 147 6.84 5.09 -4.32
C ASN A 147 5.81 3.95 -4.12
N GLY A 148 5.81 3.27 -2.96
CA GLY A 148 4.96 2.12 -2.65
C GLY A 148 3.66 2.41 -1.92
N GLY A 149 3.34 3.66 -1.61
CA GLY A 149 2.16 4.05 -0.85
C GLY A 149 0.86 4.07 -1.67
N TRP A 150 0.40 2.93 -2.18
CA TRP A 150 -0.78 2.88 -3.07
C TRP A 150 -2.11 2.64 -2.35
N HIS A 151 -2.09 2.25 -1.08
CA HIS A 151 -3.28 1.94 -0.29
C HIS A 151 -3.61 3.09 0.68
N LEU A 152 -3.79 4.30 0.16
CA LEU A 152 -4.08 5.49 0.95
C LEU A 152 -5.51 5.44 1.48
N LEU A 153 -5.66 5.55 2.80
CA LEU A 153 -6.95 5.42 3.50
C LEU A 153 -7.02 6.46 4.64
N GLY A 154 -8.25 6.77 5.08
CA GLY A 154 -8.50 7.40 6.37
C GLY A 154 -8.46 8.92 6.46
N THR A 155 -8.15 9.67 5.39
CA THR A 155 -8.04 11.14 5.42
C THR A 155 -9.38 11.86 5.61
N ALA A 156 -10.51 11.17 5.40
CA ALA A 156 -11.87 11.66 5.65
C ALA A 156 -12.68 10.62 6.43
N ARG A 157 -12.09 10.07 7.49
CA ARG A 157 -12.61 8.92 8.21
C ARG A 157 -14.08 9.05 8.60
N MET A 158 -14.82 7.95 8.49
CA MET A 158 -16.22 7.88 8.92
C MET A 158 -16.35 7.73 10.44
N GLY A 159 -17.47 8.14 10.97
CA GLY A 159 -17.84 7.96 12.37
C GLY A 159 -19.15 8.62 12.71
N THR A 160 -19.66 8.35 13.90
CA THR A 160 -20.91 8.92 14.40
C THR A 160 -20.74 10.28 15.07
N GLU A 161 -19.52 10.64 15.46
CA GLU A 161 -19.23 11.86 16.20
C GLU A 161 -18.56 12.90 15.27
N PRO A 162 -19.23 14.04 14.96
CA PRO A 162 -18.71 15.05 14.04
C PRO A 162 -17.39 15.67 14.46
N LYS A 163 -17.04 15.66 15.75
CA LYS A 163 -15.76 16.19 16.23
C LYS A 163 -14.56 15.32 15.90
N THR A 164 -14.78 14.05 15.62
CA THR A 164 -13.73 13.05 15.41
C THR A 164 -13.84 12.33 14.07
N SER A 165 -14.79 12.73 13.22
CA SER A 165 -15.01 12.14 11.89
C SER A 165 -15.47 13.20 10.89
N VAL A 166 -15.25 12.93 9.61
CA VAL A 166 -15.62 13.84 8.51
C VAL A 166 -16.98 13.47 7.92
N VAL A 167 -17.27 12.18 7.84
CA VAL A 167 -18.52 11.65 7.29
C VAL A 167 -19.15 10.66 8.27
N ASN A 168 -20.47 10.50 8.16
CA ASN A 168 -21.19 9.48 8.91
C ASN A 168 -21.10 8.09 8.26
N GLU A 169 -21.82 7.11 8.79
CA GLU A 169 -21.88 5.72 8.30
C GLU A 169 -22.38 5.56 6.84
N TRP A 170 -22.94 6.61 6.28
CA TRP A 170 -23.41 6.67 4.89
C TRP A 170 -22.46 7.44 3.98
N GLY A 171 -21.26 7.77 4.44
CA GLY A 171 -20.33 8.60 3.70
C GLY A 171 -20.78 10.06 3.52
N ARG A 172 -21.84 10.50 4.20
CA ARG A 172 -22.36 11.88 4.16
C ARG A 172 -21.54 12.75 5.09
N SER A 173 -21.07 13.89 4.60
CA SER A 173 -20.36 14.88 5.40
C SER A 173 -21.23 15.39 6.55
N HIS A 174 -20.62 15.52 7.73
CA HIS A 174 -21.28 16.14 8.90
C HIS A 174 -21.53 17.64 8.69
N ASP A 175 -20.64 18.32 7.98
CA ASP A 175 -20.71 19.78 7.78
C ASP A 175 -21.49 20.17 6.52
N VAL A 176 -21.44 19.36 5.46
CA VAL A 176 -22.02 19.68 4.16
C VAL A 176 -23.04 18.63 3.78
N LYS A 177 -24.31 18.90 4.01
CA LYS A 177 -25.41 17.94 3.91
C LYS A 177 -25.58 17.27 2.54
N ASN A 178 -25.17 17.87 1.47
CA ASN A 178 -25.26 17.35 0.10
C ASN A 178 -23.93 16.80 -0.44
N LEU A 179 -22.92 16.64 0.43
CA LEU A 179 -21.62 16.05 0.08
C LEU A 179 -21.53 14.63 0.61
N PHE A 180 -21.19 13.71 -0.27
CA PHE A 180 -20.90 12.30 0.05
C PHE A 180 -19.49 11.95 -0.40
N ILE A 181 -18.75 11.23 0.46
CA ILE A 181 -17.42 10.69 0.17
C ILE A 181 -17.54 9.17 0.28
N VAL A 182 -17.16 8.46 -0.80
CA VAL A 182 -17.37 7.00 -0.92
C VAL A 182 -16.13 6.27 -1.43
N ASP A 183 -14.97 6.85 -1.23
CA ASP A 183 -13.68 6.27 -1.58
C ASP A 183 -12.93 5.75 -0.33
N GLY A 184 -11.66 5.38 -0.48
CA GLY A 184 -10.85 4.86 0.62
C GLY A 184 -10.58 5.84 1.75
N SER A 185 -10.77 7.15 1.54
CA SER A 185 -10.52 8.17 2.57
C SER A 185 -11.44 8.05 3.78
N ILE A 186 -12.63 7.44 3.62
CA ILE A 186 -13.60 7.27 4.72
C ILE A 186 -13.27 6.12 5.67
N PHE A 187 -12.29 5.28 5.37
CA PHE A 187 -11.91 4.16 6.22
C PHE A 187 -11.29 4.62 7.54
N VAL A 188 -11.60 3.93 8.61
CA VAL A 188 -11.11 4.25 9.96
C VAL A 188 -9.80 3.56 10.30
N THR A 189 -9.45 2.52 9.56
CA THR A 189 -8.20 1.77 9.66
C THR A 189 -7.89 1.10 8.33
N SER A 190 -6.67 0.64 8.15
CA SER A 190 -6.26 -0.14 7.00
C SER A 190 -6.32 -1.64 7.28
N ALA A 191 -5.81 -2.44 6.34
CA ALA A 191 -5.53 -3.85 6.51
C ALA A 191 -4.27 -4.21 5.73
N GLY A 192 -3.60 -5.29 6.09
CA GLY A 192 -2.42 -5.81 5.38
C GLY A 192 -2.77 -6.47 4.02
N VAL A 193 -3.76 -5.94 3.30
CA VAL A 193 -4.25 -6.43 2.01
C VAL A 193 -4.73 -5.28 1.12
N ASN A 194 -4.86 -5.56 -0.20
CA ASN A 194 -5.35 -4.59 -1.18
C ASN A 194 -6.82 -4.19 -0.91
N PRO A 195 -7.13 -2.91 -0.70
CA PRO A 195 -8.44 -2.46 -0.20
C PRO A 195 -9.51 -2.25 -1.28
N THR A 196 -9.17 -2.24 -2.57
CA THR A 196 -10.05 -1.77 -3.66
C THR A 196 -11.42 -2.47 -3.67
N ARG A 197 -11.49 -3.78 -3.45
CA ARG A 197 -12.77 -4.51 -3.45
C ARG A 197 -13.67 -4.08 -2.30
N THR A 198 -13.09 -3.81 -1.14
CA THR A 198 -13.83 -3.33 0.04
C THR A 198 -14.32 -1.89 -0.20
N ILE A 199 -13.49 -1.04 -0.80
CA ILE A 199 -13.88 0.33 -1.20
C ILE A 199 -15.09 0.28 -2.14
N GLN A 200 -15.02 -0.55 -3.18
CA GLN A 200 -16.12 -0.70 -4.16
C GLN A 200 -17.40 -1.26 -3.53
N ALA A 201 -17.27 -2.26 -2.66
CA ALA A 201 -18.42 -2.84 -1.95
C ALA A 201 -19.10 -1.81 -1.05
N LEU A 202 -18.32 -1.01 -0.32
CA LEU A 202 -18.85 0.05 0.54
C LEU A 202 -19.51 1.16 -0.28
N ALA A 203 -18.88 1.57 -1.40
CA ALA A 203 -19.50 2.57 -2.30
C ALA A 203 -20.83 2.10 -2.87
N LEU A 204 -20.93 0.83 -3.29
CA LEU A 204 -22.20 0.25 -3.76
C LEU A 204 -23.25 0.18 -2.65
N TYR A 205 -22.85 -0.20 -1.43
CA TYR A 205 -23.74 -0.23 -0.28
C TYR A 205 -24.30 1.16 0.04
N VAL A 206 -23.45 2.18 0.09
CA VAL A 206 -23.85 3.57 0.30
C VAL A 206 -24.81 4.04 -0.80
N ALA A 207 -24.48 3.76 -2.06
CA ALA A 207 -25.33 4.13 -3.20
C ALA A 207 -26.72 3.48 -3.11
N GLU A 208 -26.82 2.22 -2.71
CA GLU A 208 -28.12 1.55 -2.51
C GLU A 208 -28.91 2.16 -1.34
N GLN A 209 -28.25 2.53 -0.24
CA GLN A 209 -28.89 3.23 0.87
C GLN A 209 -29.37 4.62 0.47
N MET A 210 -28.59 5.36 -0.31
CA MET A 210 -29.01 6.66 -0.87
C MET A 210 -30.28 6.50 -1.72
N LYS A 211 -30.32 5.51 -2.60
CA LYS A 211 -31.48 5.22 -3.46
C LYS A 211 -32.72 4.91 -2.64
N GLN A 212 -32.61 4.08 -1.60
CA GLN A 212 -33.73 3.72 -0.73
C GLN A 212 -34.28 4.89 0.10
N ARG A 213 -33.39 5.84 0.44
CA ARG A 213 -33.72 7.00 1.30
C ARG A 213 -33.81 8.32 0.54
N LEU A 214 -33.93 8.27 -0.79
CA LEU A 214 -33.85 9.45 -1.64
C LEU A 214 -34.85 10.57 -1.24
N ALA A 215 -36.02 10.21 -0.77
CA ALA A 215 -37.07 11.16 -0.33
C ALA A 215 -36.66 11.99 0.91
N ASN A 216 -35.81 11.43 1.79
CA ASN A 216 -35.39 12.04 3.06
C ASN A 216 -33.89 12.26 3.14
N LEU A 217 -33.22 12.29 1.99
CA LEU A 217 -31.74 12.32 1.95
C LEU A 217 -31.16 13.63 2.51
N PHE A 218 -31.96 14.73 2.45
CA PHE A 218 -31.53 16.08 2.83
C PHE A 218 -32.24 16.62 4.08
N ASP A 219 -33.08 15.82 4.70
CA ASP A 219 -33.69 16.14 5.99
C ASP A 219 -32.72 15.87 7.14
#